data_8d805396376725d9dfad755a73c561cb
#
_entry.id   8d805396376725d9dfad755a73c561cb
#
_cell.length_a   1.000
_cell.length_b   1.000
_cell.length_c   1.000
_cell.angle_alpha   90.00
_cell.angle_beta   90.00
_cell.angle_gamma   90.00
#
_symmetry.space_group_name_H-M   'P 1'
#
loop_
_entity.id
_entity.type
_entity.pdbx_description
1 polymer ?
#
loop_
_entity_poly.entity_id
_entity_poly.type
_entity_poly.pdbx_seq_one_letter_code
_entity_poly.pdbx_strand_id
1 'polypeptide(L)'
;MATLSIAGCGDASTSELNGSPRKSSSGGPDDETVDGDGGKPSSSSPDGGDAGGTPPKGDAGGSGPSNGSDKPGCKYTAHKTGLTQFQQAGGLSFNVYAPASYDSNVGHGVVVIMHGQDSNGVPELEGLWKGIANDEGLVLLAPKGSRPATNASPTGANWATADLNKVLELMTEIDDCYNVLTKKHLLWGFSEGGFYGYLLGIGAAEAFSGLAMGGANTSFARQSGYEPASATWKIPVSHVHGTQDFNPISATYQDRTDFQAAGHVFTLHEHPGGHSITAAQVRQQYDDLKASVSP
;
A
#
# COMPACT_ATOMS: atom_id res chain seq x y z
N MET A 1 20.94 10.85 -2.14
CA MET A 1 19.92 10.05 -2.86
C MET A 1 20.34 8.60 -2.82
N ALA A 2 19.51 7.74 -2.31
CA ALA A 2 19.70 6.30 -2.46
C ALA A 2 19.42 5.93 -3.92
N THR A 3 20.26 5.10 -4.52
CA THR A 3 20.09 4.60 -5.88
C THR A 3 20.22 3.09 -5.85
N LEU A 4 19.20 2.39 -6.34
CA LEU A 4 19.22 0.95 -6.46
C LEU A 4 20.04 0.56 -7.70
N SER A 5 21.18 -0.12 -7.50
CA SER A 5 21.99 -0.64 -8.60
C SER A 5 21.57 -2.07 -8.90
N ILE A 6 20.73 -2.26 -9.93
CA ILE A 6 20.32 -3.59 -10.38
C ILE A 6 21.21 -3.95 -11.58
N ALA A 7 22.09 -4.93 -11.40
CA ALA A 7 22.82 -5.53 -12.50
C ALA A 7 21.79 -6.21 -13.42
N GLY A 8 21.74 -5.79 -14.69
CA GLY A 8 20.70 -6.12 -15.66
C GLY A 8 20.42 -7.62 -15.81
N CYS A 9 19.54 -8.13 -14.97
CA CYS A 9 18.80 -9.35 -15.22
C CYS A 9 17.47 -8.92 -15.85
N GLY A 10 17.14 -9.52 -16.99
CA GLY A 10 15.88 -9.23 -17.67
C GLY A 10 14.70 -9.40 -16.72
N ASP A 11 13.63 -8.65 -16.99
CA ASP A 11 12.38 -8.72 -16.26
C ASP A 11 12.03 -10.17 -15.92
N ALA A 12 11.96 -10.48 -14.62
CA ALA A 12 11.45 -11.77 -14.18
C ALA A 12 10.02 -11.88 -14.67
N SER A 13 9.81 -12.68 -15.71
CA SER A 13 8.46 -12.88 -16.26
C SER A 13 7.61 -13.56 -15.19
N THR A 14 6.51 -12.93 -14.82
CA THR A 14 5.50 -13.44 -13.87
C THR A 14 4.82 -14.75 -14.31
N SER A 15 5.26 -15.34 -15.44
CA SER A 15 4.67 -16.55 -16.01
C SER A 15 4.84 -17.82 -15.17
N GLU A 16 5.72 -17.85 -14.18
CA GLU A 16 5.90 -19.02 -13.30
C GLU A 16 5.02 -19.00 -12.04
N LEU A 17 4.35 -17.89 -11.73
CA LEU A 17 3.47 -17.81 -10.55
C LEU A 17 2.01 -18.25 -10.82
N ASN A 18 1.62 -18.54 -12.06
CA ASN A 18 0.30 -18.98 -12.44
C ASN A 18 0.21 -20.51 -12.63
N GLY A 19 0.55 -21.27 -11.61
CA GLY A 19 0.18 -22.68 -11.49
C GLY A 19 -1.30 -22.84 -11.13
N SER A 20 -2.22 -22.57 -12.04
CA SER A 20 -3.63 -22.95 -11.86
C SER A 20 -3.75 -24.46 -11.79
N PRO A 21 -4.38 -25.03 -10.74
CA PRO A 21 -4.67 -26.46 -10.71
C PRO A 21 -5.67 -26.78 -11.82
N ARG A 22 -5.32 -27.70 -12.72
CA ARG A 22 -6.21 -28.29 -13.70
C ARG A 22 -7.43 -28.88 -12.97
N LYS A 23 -8.61 -28.35 -13.23
CA LYS A 23 -9.87 -29.00 -12.88
C LYS A 23 -9.98 -30.32 -13.65
N SER A 24 -9.97 -31.43 -12.93
CA SER A 24 -10.45 -32.71 -13.42
C SER A 24 -11.98 -32.68 -13.41
N SER A 25 -12.58 -32.83 -14.57
CA SER A 25 -14.01 -33.03 -14.78
C SER A 25 -14.39 -34.46 -14.43
N SER A 26 -15.37 -34.66 -13.57
CA SER A 26 -16.19 -35.87 -13.57
C SER A 26 -17.64 -35.53 -13.24
N GLY A 27 -18.52 -35.92 -14.11
CA GLY A 27 -19.89 -35.79 -14.38
C GLY A 27 -20.91 -35.93 -13.25
N GLY A 28 -22.07 -35.35 -13.53
CA GLY A 28 -23.30 -35.20 -12.78
C GLY A 28 -24.04 -36.53 -12.47
N PRO A 29 -25.38 -36.61 -12.23
CA PRO A 29 -26.43 -35.68 -12.67
C PRO A 29 -27.54 -35.38 -11.59
N ASP A 30 -28.43 -34.47 -11.98
CA ASP A 30 -29.90 -34.42 -11.73
C ASP A 30 -30.48 -33.94 -10.39
N ASP A 31 -31.25 -32.89 -10.52
CA ASP A 31 -32.70 -32.70 -10.32
C ASP A 31 -33.15 -32.26 -8.93
N GLU A 32 -33.80 -31.17 -8.82
CA GLU A 32 -35.21 -30.90 -8.51
C GLU A 32 -35.49 -29.39 -8.27
N THR A 33 -36.49 -28.95 -8.98
CA THR A 33 -37.20 -27.65 -8.89
C THR A 33 -38.09 -27.61 -7.65
N VAL A 34 -38.19 -26.45 -6.99
CA VAL A 34 -39.41 -26.03 -6.26
C VAL A 34 -39.61 -24.52 -6.40
N ASP A 35 -40.75 -24.15 -6.98
CA ASP A 35 -41.38 -22.86 -7.04
C ASP A 35 -41.97 -22.42 -5.68
N GLY A 36 -42.15 -21.10 -5.49
CA GLY A 36 -42.96 -20.56 -4.41
C GLY A 36 -42.67 -19.06 -4.20
N ASP A 37 -43.23 -18.24 -4.94
CA ASP A 37 -44.43 -17.38 -4.89
C ASP A 37 -44.55 -16.50 -3.61
N GLY A 38 -44.74 -15.20 -3.85
CA GLY A 38 -45.69 -14.36 -3.15
C GLY A 38 -45.23 -13.41 -2.08
N GLY A 39 -45.36 -12.13 -2.35
CA GLY A 39 -45.74 -11.23 -1.30
C GLY A 39 -45.13 -9.81 -1.25
N LYS A 40 -45.68 -8.91 -2.08
CA LYS A 40 -45.68 -7.48 -1.81
C LYS A 40 -46.94 -7.08 -1.05
N PRO A 41 -46.92 -6.17 -0.11
CA PRO A 41 -47.69 -4.93 -0.28
C PRO A 41 -46.96 -3.64 0.22
N SER A 42 -46.96 -2.65 -0.50
CA SER A 42 -47.65 -1.37 -0.70
C SER A 42 -47.93 -0.53 0.55
N SER A 43 -47.46 0.73 0.43
CA SER A 43 -48.06 2.02 0.81
C SER A 43 -48.19 2.40 2.29
N SER A 44 -47.67 3.58 2.65
CA SER A 44 -48.37 4.84 2.72
C SER A 44 -47.51 5.95 3.32
N SER A 45 -47.47 7.09 2.64
CA SER A 45 -47.15 8.38 3.25
C SER A 45 -48.35 8.93 3.99
N PRO A 46 -48.16 9.83 4.92
CA PRO A 46 -48.86 11.11 4.75
C PRO A 46 -48.02 12.38 4.97
N ASP A 47 -48.49 13.39 4.32
CA ASP A 47 -48.13 14.79 4.26
C ASP A 47 -48.05 15.51 5.61
N GLY A 48 -47.32 16.65 5.60
CA GLY A 48 -47.76 17.85 6.27
C GLY A 48 -46.78 18.54 7.20
N GLY A 49 -46.36 19.76 6.87
CA GLY A 49 -45.85 20.68 7.87
C GLY A 49 -44.82 21.70 7.37
N ASP A 50 -45.32 22.68 6.65
CA ASP A 50 -44.65 23.94 6.35
C ASP A 50 -44.39 24.75 7.65
N ALA A 51 -43.16 25.23 7.84
CA ALA A 51 -42.87 26.37 8.71
C ALA A 51 -41.57 27.03 8.27
N GLY A 52 -41.69 28.17 7.62
CA GLY A 52 -40.61 29.06 7.26
C GLY A 52 -39.82 29.56 8.48
N GLY A 53 -38.51 29.49 8.35
CA GLY A 53 -37.56 30.11 9.26
C GLY A 53 -36.34 30.53 8.48
N THR A 54 -36.23 31.80 8.15
CA THR A 54 -35.03 32.45 7.63
C THR A 54 -33.86 32.25 8.62
N PRO A 55 -32.71 31.68 8.22
CA PRO A 55 -31.53 31.68 9.08
C PRO A 55 -30.88 33.08 9.05
N PRO A 56 -30.33 33.54 10.19
CA PRO A 56 -29.63 34.80 10.26
C PRO A 56 -28.30 34.71 9.49
N LYS A 57 -28.01 35.77 8.73
CA LYS A 57 -26.68 36.07 8.24
C LYS A 57 -25.75 36.22 9.44
N GLY A 58 -24.89 35.23 9.64
CA GLY A 58 -23.74 35.30 10.52
C GLY A 58 -22.49 35.42 9.65
N ASP A 59 -21.92 36.61 9.56
CA ASP A 59 -20.53 36.83 9.19
C ASP A 59 -19.67 36.15 10.25
N ALA A 60 -19.18 34.97 9.95
CA ALA A 60 -18.07 34.39 10.65
C ALA A 60 -17.01 34.07 9.58
N GLY A 61 -16.16 35.07 9.34
CA GLY A 61 -14.85 34.85 8.77
C GLY A 61 -14.05 33.96 9.71
N GLY A 62 -14.34 32.65 9.67
CA GLY A 62 -13.46 31.62 10.15
C GLY A 62 -12.44 31.40 9.05
N SER A 63 -11.25 31.96 9.20
CA SER A 63 -10.06 31.46 8.55
C SER A 63 -9.94 29.99 8.97
N GLY A 64 -10.44 29.09 8.10
CA GLY A 64 -10.11 27.69 8.19
C GLY A 64 -8.57 27.56 8.20
N PRO A 65 -8.02 26.50 8.78
CA PRO A 65 -6.59 26.31 8.77
C PRO A 65 -6.11 26.49 7.33
N SER A 66 -5.21 27.46 7.12
CA SER A 66 -4.58 27.69 5.84
C SER A 66 -3.91 26.36 5.46
N ASN A 67 -4.51 25.66 4.52
CA ASN A 67 -3.89 24.48 3.94
C ASN A 67 -2.47 24.87 3.58
N GLY A 68 -1.49 24.17 4.19
CA GLY A 68 -0.11 24.56 4.21
C GLY A 68 0.36 25.07 2.86
N SER A 69 1.03 26.19 2.89
CA SER A 69 1.71 26.72 1.72
C SER A 69 2.61 25.64 1.14
N ASP A 70 2.59 25.49 -0.18
CA ASP A 70 3.55 24.65 -0.89
C ASP A 70 4.95 24.97 -0.34
N LYS A 71 5.66 23.94 0.14
CA LYS A 71 7.05 24.14 0.53
C LYS A 71 7.82 24.65 -0.70
N PRO A 72 8.75 25.60 -0.55
CA PRO A 72 9.66 25.95 -1.62
C PRO A 72 10.37 24.68 -2.10
N GLY A 73 10.20 24.29 -3.35
CA GLY A 73 10.77 23.08 -3.91
C GLY A 73 9.74 22.00 -4.29
N CYS A 74 8.51 22.08 -3.78
CA CYS A 74 7.44 21.17 -4.20
C CYS A 74 7.13 21.32 -5.69
N LYS A 75 7.17 20.21 -6.43
CA LYS A 75 6.92 20.16 -7.87
C LYS A 75 5.42 20.02 -8.21
N TYR A 76 4.60 19.73 -7.20
CA TYR A 76 3.17 19.45 -7.37
C TYR A 76 2.33 20.62 -6.85
N THR A 77 1.23 20.90 -7.53
CA THR A 77 0.32 21.99 -7.12
C THR A 77 -0.39 21.65 -5.82
N ALA A 78 -0.28 22.54 -4.85
CA ALA A 78 -1.01 22.65 -3.60
C ALA A 78 -1.27 21.33 -2.84
N HIS A 79 -0.74 21.22 -1.65
CA HIS A 79 -1.11 20.19 -0.68
C HIS A 79 -2.60 20.24 -0.42
N LYS A 80 -3.28 19.17 -0.73
CA LYS A 80 -4.68 18.98 -0.33
C LYS A 80 -4.72 17.88 0.71
N THR A 81 -5.53 18.09 1.74
CA THR A 81 -5.98 16.99 2.59
C THR A 81 -6.90 16.09 1.77
N GLY A 82 -6.93 14.80 2.11
CA GLY A 82 -7.65 13.79 1.35
C GLY A 82 -6.81 13.15 0.24
N LEU A 83 -7.48 12.41 -0.63
CA LEU A 83 -6.83 11.69 -1.73
C LEU A 83 -6.60 12.63 -2.92
N THR A 84 -5.38 12.67 -3.41
CA THR A 84 -5.02 13.40 -4.63
C THR A 84 -4.19 12.51 -5.55
N GLN A 85 -4.49 12.52 -6.84
CA GLN A 85 -3.74 11.80 -7.85
C GLN A 85 -2.80 12.76 -8.59
N PHE A 86 -1.58 12.31 -8.82
CA PHE A 86 -0.52 13.05 -9.50
C PHE A 86 0.13 12.22 -10.60
N GLN A 87 0.93 12.89 -11.43
CA GLN A 87 1.80 12.27 -12.42
C GLN A 87 3.21 12.82 -12.25
N GLN A 88 4.17 11.96 -11.97
CA GLN A 88 5.59 12.32 -11.95
C GLN A 88 6.06 12.61 -13.37
N ALA A 89 6.78 13.69 -13.58
CA ALA A 89 7.33 14.03 -14.91
C ALA A 89 8.35 12.98 -15.36
N GLY A 90 8.02 12.27 -16.45
CA GLY A 90 8.83 11.16 -16.96
C GLY A 90 8.85 9.90 -16.08
N GLY A 91 8.01 9.84 -15.06
CA GLY A 91 7.96 8.79 -14.05
C GLY A 91 6.60 8.11 -13.90
N LEU A 92 6.24 7.80 -12.66
CA LEU A 92 5.04 7.04 -12.31
C LEU A 92 3.83 7.95 -12.08
N SER A 93 2.63 7.45 -12.36
CA SER A 93 1.42 7.97 -11.72
C SER A 93 1.42 7.57 -10.26
N PHE A 94 0.89 8.40 -9.38
CA PHE A 94 0.83 8.08 -7.96
C PHE A 94 -0.33 8.79 -7.27
N ASN A 95 -0.73 8.25 -6.13
CA ASN A 95 -1.74 8.81 -5.27
C ASN A 95 -1.10 9.23 -3.95
N VAL A 96 -1.51 10.36 -3.40
CA VAL A 96 -1.15 10.81 -2.06
C VAL A 96 -2.42 10.99 -1.25
N TYR A 97 -2.41 10.50 -0.03
CA TYR A 97 -3.43 10.81 0.96
C TYR A 97 -2.79 11.54 2.14
N ALA A 98 -3.29 12.71 2.44
CA ALA A 98 -2.97 13.44 3.66
C ALA A 98 -4.24 13.50 4.54
N PRO A 99 -4.17 13.10 5.84
CA PRO A 99 -5.33 13.10 6.71
C PRO A 99 -5.85 14.53 6.96
N ALA A 100 -7.10 14.66 7.36
CA ALA A 100 -7.68 15.97 7.69
C ALA A 100 -6.93 16.68 8.84
N SER A 101 -6.24 15.92 9.68
CA SER A 101 -5.38 16.40 10.76
C SER A 101 -3.98 16.82 10.31
N TYR A 102 -3.65 16.75 9.02
CA TYR A 102 -2.35 17.17 8.52
C TYR A 102 -2.10 18.64 8.86
N ASP A 103 -0.98 18.90 9.53
CA ASP A 103 -0.49 20.23 9.86
C ASP A 103 0.94 20.40 9.32
N SER A 104 1.14 21.37 8.42
CA SER A 104 2.44 21.64 7.83
C SER A 104 3.51 22.13 8.83
N ASN A 105 3.12 22.47 10.06
CA ASN A 105 4.04 22.87 11.14
C ASN A 105 4.52 21.68 11.97
N VAL A 106 3.93 20.50 11.78
CA VAL A 106 4.27 19.27 12.51
C VAL A 106 4.81 18.25 11.52
N GLY A 107 5.88 17.57 11.90
CA GLY A 107 6.41 16.48 11.09
C GLY A 107 5.48 15.26 11.08
N HIS A 108 5.27 14.66 9.93
CA HIS A 108 4.41 13.50 9.71
C HIS A 108 5.22 12.29 9.24
N GLY A 109 4.86 11.09 9.71
CA GLY A 109 5.39 9.86 9.14
C GLY A 109 4.84 9.64 7.73
N VAL A 110 5.64 9.01 6.86
CA VAL A 110 5.22 8.66 5.49
C VAL A 110 5.22 7.15 5.32
N VAL A 111 4.16 6.63 4.70
CA VAL A 111 4.06 5.23 4.28
C VAL A 111 4.03 5.15 2.76
N VAL A 112 4.98 4.41 2.19
CA VAL A 112 5.03 4.09 0.76
C VAL A 112 4.31 2.76 0.55
N ILE A 113 3.27 2.76 -0.28
CA ILE A 113 2.37 1.63 -0.51
C ILE A 113 2.65 1.04 -1.89
N MET A 114 3.21 -0.17 -1.93
CA MET A 114 3.39 -0.94 -3.17
C MET A 114 2.22 -1.91 -3.35
N HIS A 115 1.42 -1.63 -4.36
CA HIS A 115 0.19 -2.38 -4.64
C HIS A 115 0.45 -3.80 -5.18
N GLY A 116 -0.54 -4.69 -5.03
CA GLY A 116 -0.52 -6.02 -5.60
C GLY A 116 -0.70 -6.03 -7.13
N GLN A 117 -0.58 -7.21 -7.73
CA GLN A 117 -0.77 -7.41 -9.17
C GLN A 117 -2.12 -6.83 -9.63
N ASP A 118 -2.09 -6.15 -10.79
CA ASP A 118 -3.28 -5.58 -11.45
C ASP A 118 -4.04 -4.50 -10.64
N SER A 119 -3.44 -3.97 -9.57
CA SER A 119 -3.96 -2.86 -8.78
C SER A 119 -3.38 -1.50 -9.24
N ASN A 120 -3.83 -0.41 -8.63
CA ASN A 120 -3.32 0.94 -8.87
C ASN A 120 -2.97 1.69 -7.57
N GLY A 121 -2.95 0.97 -6.45
CA GLY A 121 -2.62 1.48 -5.13
C GLY A 121 -3.78 2.14 -4.37
N VAL A 122 -4.86 2.54 -5.04
CA VAL A 122 -6.01 3.18 -4.38
C VAL A 122 -6.76 2.23 -3.45
N PRO A 123 -7.07 0.98 -3.83
CA PRO A 123 -7.73 0.03 -2.92
C PRO A 123 -6.92 -0.23 -1.64
N GLU A 124 -5.62 -0.38 -1.74
CA GLU A 124 -4.72 -0.60 -0.61
C GLU A 124 -4.66 0.65 0.28
N LEU A 125 -4.54 1.82 -0.34
CA LEU A 125 -4.51 3.09 0.37
C LEU A 125 -5.82 3.33 1.12
N GLU A 126 -6.97 3.24 0.45
CA GLU A 126 -8.28 3.56 1.03
C GLU A 126 -8.83 2.45 1.93
N GLY A 127 -8.65 1.19 1.53
CA GLY A 127 -9.21 0.04 2.23
C GLY A 127 -8.38 -0.46 3.40
N LEU A 128 -7.07 -0.28 3.35
CA LEU A 128 -6.16 -0.84 4.34
C LEU A 128 -5.49 0.23 5.22
N TRP A 129 -5.01 1.33 4.61
CA TRP A 129 -4.14 2.29 5.30
C TRP A 129 -4.83 3.58 5.76
N LYS A 130 -5.90 4.02 5.10
CA LYS A 130 -6.53 5.33 5.37
C LYS A 130 -7.00 5.50 6.81
N GLY A 131 -7.55 4.44 7.43
CA GLY A 131 -7.94 4.46 8.84
C GLY A 131 -6.74 4.72 9.74
N ILE A 132 -5.65 3.99 9.52
CA ILE A 132 -4.40 4.12 10.27
C ILE A 132 -3.81 5.53 10.08
N ALA A 133 -3.82 6.04 8.85
CA ALA A 133 -3.32 7.37 8.54
C ALA A 133 -4.08 8.48 9.27
N ASN A 134 -5.41 8.34 9.38
CA ASN A 134 -6.23 9.29 10.13
C ASN A 134 -5.95 9.26 11.63
N ASP A 135 -5.76 8.06 12.20
CA ASP A 135 -5.51 7.88 13.63
C ASP A 135 -4.13 8.37 14.04
N GLU A 136 -3.12 8.14 13.20
CA GLU A 136 -1.69 8.35 13.52
C GLU A 136 -1.10 9.59 12.83
N GLY A 137 -1.88 10.30 12.02
CA GLY A 137 -1.41 11.50 11.31
C GLY A 137 -0.41 11.21 10.20
N LEU A 138 -0.54 10.08 9.49
CA LEU A 138 0.42 9.66 8.46
C LEU A 138 0.06 10.22 7.08
N VAL A 139 1.07 10.54 6.28
CA VAL A 139 0.93 10.78 4.85
C VAL A 139 1.14 9.44 4.12
N LEU A 140 0.23 9.10 3.21
CA LEU A 140 0.34 7.89 2.41
C LEU A 140 0.75 8.23 0.99
N LEU A 141 1.71 7.50 0.46
CA LEU A 141 2.20 7.61 -0.91
C LEU A 141 1.99 6.26 -1.62
N ALA A 142 1.12 6.21 -2.61
CA ALA A 142 0.83 5.01 -3.39
C ALA A 142 1.20 5.22 -4.86
N PRO A 143 2.44 4.93 -5.26
CA PRO A 143 2.83 4.91 -6.67
C PRO A 143 2.15 3.74 -7.39
N LYS A 144 1.90 3.92 -8.70
CA LYS A 144 1.35 2.92 -9.59
C LYS A 144 2.45 2.38 -10.48
N GLY A 145 2.60 1.07 -10.57
CA GLY A 145 3.55 0.41 -11.46
C GLY A 145 3.36 0.79 -12.93
N SER A 146 4.39 0.66 -13.73
CA SER A 146 4.40 1.10 -15.14
C SER A 146 3.97 0.02 -16.14
N ARG A 147 4.00 -1.28 -15.76
CA ARG A 147 3.59 -2.35 -16.65
C ARG A 147 2.06 -2.45 -16.72
N PRO A 148 1.49 -2.70 -17.91
CA PRO A 148 0.05 -2.90 -18.06
C PRO A 148 -0.46 -4.03 -17.16
N ALA A 149 -1.72 -3.90 -16.71
CA ALA A 149 -2.41 -4.98 -16.03
C ALA A 149 -2.52 -6.23 -16.91
N THR A 150 -2.45 -7.42 -16.31
CA THR A 150 -2.61 -8.70 -17.01
C THR A 150 -4.07 -9.07 -17.19
N ASN A 151 -4.96 -8.48 -16.39
CA ASN A 151 -6.39 -8.60 -16.52
C ASN A 151 -6.98 -7.43 -17.35
N ALA A 152 -8.28 -7.42 -17.57
CA ALA A 152 -8.98 -6.38 -18.32
C ALA A 152 -9.17 -5.06 -17.51
N SER A 153 -8.47 -4.86 -16.40
CA SER A 153 -8.60 -3.63 -15.59
C SER A 153 -8.03 -2.44 -16.34
N PRO A 154 -8.83 -1.42 -16.66
CA PRO A 154 -8.33 -0.25 -17.40
C PRO A 154 -7.45 0.67 -16.55
N THR A 155 -7.50 0.52 -15.23
CA THR A 155 -6.78 1.38 -14.28
C THR A 155 -5.67 0.66 -13.53
N GLY A 156 -5.65 -0.68 -13.57
CA GLY A 156 -4.64 -1.50 -12.92
C GLY A 156 -3.29 -1.45 -13.61
N ALA A 157 -2.26 -1.87 -12.91
CA ALA A 157 -0.89 -1.99 -13.41
C ALA A 157 -0.12 -3.06 -12.63
N ASN A 158 1.07 -3.37 -13.12
CA ASN A 158 2.05 -4.25 -12.51
C ASN A 158 3.39 -3.53 -12.37
N TRP A 159 4.26 -4.04 -11.52
CA TRP A 159 5.57 -3.44 -11.29
C TRP A 159 6.60 -3.90 -12.34
N ALA A 160 7.49 -3.00 -12.70
CA ALA A 160 8.73 -3.28 -13.39
C ALA A 160 9.90 -2.97 -12.45
N THR A 161 11.02 -3.68 -12.59
CA THR A 161 12.23 -3.40 -11.81
C THR A 161 12.71 -1.95 -11.99
N ALA A 162 12.55 -1.39 -13.19
CA ALA A 162 12.90 0.00 -13.48
C ALA A 162 12.05 1.03 -12.71
N ASP A 163 10.88 0.63 -12.18
CA ASP A 163 10.03 1.53 -11.40
C ASP A 163 10.62 1.83 -10.01
N LEU A 164 11.44 0.94 -9.47
CA LEU A 164 11.95 1.06 -8.10
C LEU A 164 12.79 2.33 -7.89
N ASN A 165 13.64 2.70 -8.86
CA ASN A 165 14.38 3.97 -8.79
C ASN A 165 13.44 5.16 -8.87
N LYS A 166 12.36 5.10 -9.67
CA LYS A 166 11.36 6.16 -9.75
C LYS A 166 10.57 6.31 -8.44
N VAL A 167 10.33 5.20 -7.71
CA VAL A 167 9.74 5.25 -6.37
C VAL A 167 10.66 6.01 -5.41
N LEU A 168 11.97 5.77 -5.41
CA LEU A 168 12.94 6.49 -4.57
C LEU A 168 13.01 7.99 -4.92
N GLU A 169 12.98 8.32 -6.22
CA GLU A 169 12.91 9.70 -6.68
C GLU A 169 11.62 10.38 -6.21
N LEU A 170 10.48 9.68 -6.35
CA LEU A 170 9.18 10.17 -5.92
C LEU A 170 9.11 10.41 -4.40
N MET A 171 9.71 9.53 -3.59
CA MET A 171 9.81 9.73 -2.15
C MET A 171 10.52 11.06 -1.83
N THR A 172 11.63 11.34 -2.49
CA THR A 172 12.36 12.61 -2.33
C THR A 172 11.49 13.81 -2.74
N GLU A 173 10.73 13.69 -3.85
CA GLU A 173 9.84 14.75 -4.32
C GLU A 173 8.69 15.03 -3.33
N ILE A 174 8.17 13.99 -2.67
CA ILE A 174 7.13 14.11 -1.64
C ILE A 174 7.68 14.73 -0.36
N ASP A 175 8.93 14.44 0.02
CA ASP A 175 9.60 15.08 1.15
C ASP A 175 9.74 16.60 0.95
N ASP A 176 9.87 17.04 -0.29
CA ASP A 176 9.90 18.47 -0.63
C ASP A 176 8.50 19.11 -0.57
N CYS A 177 7.42 18.31 -0.56
CA CYS A 177 6.05 18.79 -0.53
C CYS A 177 5.40 18.78 0.86
N TYR A 178 5.67 17.76 1.66
CA TYR A 178 5.07 17.58 2.98
C TYR A 178 6.09 17.81 4.10
N ASN A 179 5.62 18.22 5.28
CA ASN A 179 6.49 18.27 6.46
C ASN A 179 6.62 16.85 7.03
N VAL A 180 7.71 16.17 6.68
CA VAL A 180 7.98 14.79 7.08
C VAL A 180 8.89 14.74 8.32
N LEU A 181 8.61 13.80 9.22
CA LEU A 181 9.37 13.58 10.46
C LEU A 181 10.79 13.10 10.19
N THR A 182 10.93 12.23 9.21
CA THR A 182 12.19 11.60 8.83
C THR A 182 12.17 11.30 7.34
N LYS A 183 13.36 11.35 6.73
CA LYS A 183 13.53 10.93 5.33
C LYS A 183 13.59 9.42 5.15
N LYS A 184 13.41 8.65 6.23
CA LYS A 184 13.22 7.21 6.17
C LYS A 184 11.74 6.90 6.29
N HIS A 185 11.16 6.32 5.26
CA HIS A 185 9.73 6.02 5.19
C HIS A 185 9.43 4.57 5.56
N LEU A 186 8.22 4.30 6.02
CA LEU A 186 7.74 2.93 6.14
C LEU A 186 7.39 2.42 4.74
N LEU A 187 7.93 1.26 4.35
CA LEU A 187 7.58 0.60 3.10
C LEU A 187 6.60 -0.54 3.37
N TRP A 188 5.44 -0.46 2.74
CA TRP A 188 4.45 -1.52 2.77
C TRP A 188 4.25 -2.12 1.39
N GLY A 189 4.04 -3.45 1.32
CA GLY A 189 3.71 -4.13 0.08
C GLY A 189 3.00 -5.46 0.30
N PHE A 190 2.06 -5.77 -0.58
CA PHE A 190 1.35 -7.06 -0.57
C PHE A 190 1.43 -7.73 -1.94
N SER A 191 1.58 -9.08 -1.96
CA SER A 191 1.63 -9.85 -3.20
C SER A 191 2.77 -9.37 -4.10
N GLU A 192 2.51 -9.01 -5.37
CA GLU A 192 3.54 -8.46 -6.28
C GLU A 192 4.26 -7.26 -5.64
N GLY A 193 3.50 -6.34 -5.00
CA GLY A 193 4.10 -5.22 -4.27
C GLY A 193 4.97 -5.65 -3.09
N GLY A 194 4.71 -6.79 -2.48
CA GLY A 194 5.55 -7.37 -1.43
C GLY A 194 6.87 -7.91 -1.97
N PHE A 195 6.87 -8.61 -3.13
CA PHE A 195 8.09 -9.09 -3.79
C PHE A 195 9.01 -7.94 -4.20
N TYR A 196 8.44 -6.93 -4.89
CA TYR A 196 9.19 -5.73 -5.26
C TYR A 196 9.56 -4.86 -4.06
N GLY A 197 8.72 -4.86 -3.01
CA GLY A 197 8.98 -4.19 -1.74
C GLY A 197 10.21 -4.77 -1.01
N TYR A 198 10.38 -6.10 -0.99
CA TYR A 198 11.60 -6.70 -0.47
C TYR A 198 12.83 -6.33 -1.30
N LEU A 199 12.73 -6.37 -2.63
CA LEU A 199 13.83 -5.97 -3.51
C LEU A 199 14.23 -4.51 -3.26
N LEU A 200 13.27 -3.60 -3.21
CA LEU A 200 13.51 -2.18 -2.95
C LEU A 200 14.03 -1.95 -1.53
N GLY A 201 13.39 -2.57 -0.53
CA GLY A 201 13.69 -2.35 0.88
C GLY A 201 15.05 -2.91 1.32
N ILE A 202 15.53 -4.01 0.71
CA ILE A 202 16.86 -4.54 0.97
C ILE A 202 17.91 -3.74 0.18
N GLY A 203 17.63 -3.48 -1.10
CA GLY A 203 18.59 -2.84 -2.01
C GLY A 203 18.84 -1.35 -1.71
N ALA A 204 17.86 -0.65 -1.10
CA ALA A 204 17.94 0.75 -0.70
C ALA A 204 17.54 0.93 0.77
N ALA A 205 18.04 0.07 1.66
CA ALA A 205 17.61 -0.03 3.04
C ALA A 205 17.69 1.30 3.82
N GLU A 206 18.65 2.16 3.49
CA GLU A 206 18.80 3.47 4.12
C GLU A 206 17.64 4.45 3.86
N ALA A 207 16.82 4.18 2.84
CA ALA A 207 15.64 5.00 2.54
C ALA A 207 14.42 4.63 3.41
N PHE A 208 14.47 3.50 4.13
CA PHE A 208 13.31 2.97 4.84
C PHE A 208 13.54 2.83 6.34
N SER A 209 12.52 3.17 7.11
CA SER A 209 12.47 2.99 8.56
C SER A 209 12.09 1.57 8.96
N GLY A 210 11.32 0.87 8.13
CA GLY A 210 10.85 -0.49 8.35
C GLY A 210 10.19 -1.06 7.10
N LEU A 211 10.03 -2.39 7.06
CA LEU A 211 9.35 -3.12 5.99
C LEU A 211 8.12 -3.82 6.54
N ALA A 212 6.93 -3.46 6.05
CA ALA A 212 5.68 -4.14 6.35
C ALA A 212 5.24 -4.91 5.10
N MET A 213 5.49 -6.21 5.03
CA MET A 213 5.27 -7.02 3.83
C MET A 213 4.20 -8.09 4.06
N GLY A 214 3.54 -8.55 3.00
CA GLY A 214 2.59 -9.64 3.11
C GLY A 214 2.39 -10.43 1.83
N GLY A 215 2.06 -11.73 1.95
CA GLY A 215 1.79 -12.63 0.83
C GLY A 215 2.92 -12.74 -0.19
N ALA A 216 4.17 -12.57 0.22
CA ALA A 216 5.36 -12.51 -0.63
C ALA A 216 6.58 -13.10 0.10
N ASN A 217 7.74 -13.08 -0.55
CA ASN A 217 9.03 -13.48 0.00
C ASN A 217 10.18 -12.75 -0.71
N THR A 218 11.42 -13.00 -0.30
CA THR A 218 12.61 -12.32 -0.84
C THR A 218 13.10 -12.85 -2.19
N SER A 219 12.35 -13.72 -2.89
CA SER A 219 12.85 -14.37 -4.12
C SER A 219 13.28 -13.36 -5.20
N PHE A 220 12.56 -12.26 -5.39
CA PHE A 220 12.93 -11.24 -6.39
C PHE A 220 14.17 -10.46 -5.96
N ALA A 221 14.34 -10.19 -4.66
CA ALA A 221 15.56 -9.60 -4.14
C ALA A 221 16.77 -10.53 -4.40
N ARG A 222 16.64 -11.83 -4.07
CA ARG A 222 17.69 -12.82 -4.28
C ARG A 222 18.06 -13.01 -5.74
N GLN A 223 17.07 -13.08 -6.64
CA GLN A 223 17.32 -13.14 -8.10
C GLN A 223 18.06 -11.89 -8.60
N SER A 224 17.90 -10.77 -7.94
CA SER A 224 18.60 -9.51 -8.25
C SER A 224 19.93 -9.37 -7.50
N GLY A 225 20.36 -10.40 -6.76
CA GLY A 225 21.63 -10.40 -6.02
C GLY A 225 21.58 -9.74 -4.64
N TYR A 226 20.38 -9.49 -4.10
CA TYR A 226 20.20 -8.90 -2.77
C TYR A 226 19.73 -9.95 -1.76
N GLU A 227 20.47 -10.07 -0.67
CA GLU A 227 20.16 -10.90 0.48
C GLU A 227 19.88 -10.02 1.70
N PRO A 228 19.17 -10.48 2.74
CA PRO A 228 18.99 -9.71 3.96
C PRO A 228 20.28 -9.15 4.54
N ALA A 229 21.39 -9.93 4.42
CA ALA A 229 22.72 -9.50 4.85
C ALA A 229 23.32 -8.35 4.03
N SER A 230 22.79 -8.08 2.81
CA SER A 230 23.25 -7.01 1.93
C SER A 230 22.70 -5.63 2.36
N ALA A 231 21.67 -5.58 3.20
CA ALA A 231 21.07 -4.34 3.65
C ALA A 231 22.09 -3.49 4.42
N THR A 232 22.19 -2.22 4.07
CA THR A 232 23.18 -1.28 4.61
C THR A 232 22.99 -0.97 6.10
N TRP A 233 21.80 -1.23 6.64
CA TRP A 233 21.52 -1.14 8.08
C TRP A 233 20.49 -2.19 8.51
N LYS A 234 20.29 -2.39 9.82
CA LYS A 234 19.39 -3.42 10.35
C LYS A 234 17.96 -2.93 10.40
N ILE A 235 17.25 -3.09 9.27
CA ILE A 235 15.87 -2.66 9.10
C ILE A 235 14.91 -3.61 9.80
N PRO A 236 13.93 -3.14 10.60
CA PRO A 236 12.90 -4.00 11.17
C PRO A 236 11.87 -4.41 10.11
N VAL A 237 11.40 -5.64 10.21
CA VAL A 237 10.43 -6.25 9.29
C VAL A 237 9.23 -6.77 10.08
N SER A 238 8.02 -6.43 9.64
CA SER A 238 6.78 -7.09 10.04
C SER A 238 6.12 -7.72 8.83
N HIS A 239 5.84 -9.03 8.88
CA HIS A 239 5.32 -9.79 7.76
C HIS A 239 4.01 -10.49 8.13
N VAL A 240 3.00 -10.40 7.26
CA VAL A 240 1.72 -11.13 7.36
C VAL A 240 1.64 -12.19 6.28
N HIS A 241 1.32 -13.45 6.64
CA HIS A 241 1.22 -14.53 5.67
C HIS A 241 0.08 -15.51 5.99
N GLY A 242 -0.67 -15.89 4.97
CA GLY A 242 -1.68 -16.94 5.07
C GLY A 242 -1.05 -18.33 5.03
N THR A 243 -1.42 -19.23 5.96
CA THR A 243 -0.90 -20.61 5.98
C THR A 243 -1.41 -21.45 4.80
N GLN A 244 -2.46 -20.98 4.09
CA GLN A 244 -3.02 -21.58 2.89
C GLN A 244 -2.77 -20.73 1.63
N ASP A 245 -1.81 -19.81 1.70
CA ASP A 245 -1.42 -18.98 0.57
C ASP A 245 -0.79 -19.83 -0.54
N PHE A 246 -1.07 -19.50 -1.82
CA PHE A 246 -0.42 -20.15 -2.96
C PHE A 246 1.07 -19.78 -3.04
N ASN A 247 1.50 -18.65 -2.48
CA ASN A 247 2.90 -18.37 -2.19
C ASN A 247 3.27 -19.14 -0.91
N PRO A 248 4.14 -20.16 -0.97
CA PRO A 248 4.35 -21.04 0.18
C PRO A 248 4.91 -20.30 1.39
N ILE A 249 4.26 -20.40 2.54
CA ILE A 249 4.73 -19.80 3.80
C ILE A 249 6.11 -20.30 4.22
N SER A 250 6.52 -21.47 3.75
CA SER A 250 7.87 -22.02 3.99
C SER A 250 8.98 -21.10 3.51
N ALA A 251 8.75 -20.35 2.40
CA ALA A 251 9.70 -19.35 1.92
C ALA A 251 9.82 -18.19 2.91
N THR A 252 8.71 -17.76 3.53
CA THR A 252 8.71 -16.72 4.56
C THR A 252 9.41 -17.18 5.85
N TYR A 253 9.31 -18.46 6.23
CA TYR A 253 10.09 -19.01 7.34
C TYR A 253 11.59 -18.97 7.08
N GLN A 254 12.02 -19.25 5.85
CA GLN A 254 13.41 -19.12 5.45
C GLN A 254 13.84 -17.65 5.51
N ASP A 255 13.04 -16.73 4.95
CA ASP A 255 13.33 -15.30 5.01
C ASP A 255 13.47 -14.81 6.45
N ARG A 256 12.57 -15.19 7.36
CA ARG A 256 12.68 -14.86 8.79
C ARG A 256 14.03 -15.32 9.35
N THR A 257 14.41 -16.56 9.05
CA THR A 257 15.69 -17.12 9.52
C THR A 257 16.86 -16.29 9.01
N ASP A 258 16.86 -15.92 7.73
CA ASP A 258 17.96 -15.22 7.09
C ASP A 258 18.03 -13.74 7.54
N PHE A 259 16.89 -13.07 7.72
CA PHE A 259 16.84 -11.72 8.30
C PHE A 259 17.37 -11.71 9.73
N GLN A 260 16.94 -12.67 10.56
CA GLN A 260 17.40 -12.78 11.96
C GLN A 260 18.89 -13.12 12.04
N ALA A 261 19.39 -14.04 11.19
CA ALA A 261 20.81 -14.36 11.09
C ALA A 261 21.66 -13.16 10.65
N ALA A 262 21.09 -12.28 9.81
CA ALA A 262 21.70 -11.02 9.42
C ALA A 262 21.57 -9.92 10.50
N GLY A 263 20.90 -10.16 11.62
CA GLY A 263 20.76 -9.25 12.75
C GLY A 263 19.60 -8.25 12.63
N HIS A 264 18.64 -8.50 11.73
CA HIS A 264 17.39 -7.73 11.64
C HIS A 264 16.36 -8.25 12.65
N VAL A 265 15.44 -7.39 13.06
CA VAL A 265 14.20 -7.80 13.75
C VAL A 265 13.21 -8.25 12.69
N PHE A 266 12.65 -9.45 12.82
CA PHE A 266 11.62 -9.97 11.91
C PHE A 266 10.46 -10.54 12.72
N THR A 267 9.30 -9.87 12.64
CA THR A 267 8.05 -10.31 13.24
C THR A 267 7.20 -10.97 12.15
N LEU A 268 6.66 -12.17 12.41
CA LEU A 268 5.78 -12.89 11.50
C LEU A 268 4.41 -13.09 12.13
N HIS A 269 3.38 -12.64 11.44
CA HIS A 269 1.97 -12.87 11.77
C HIS A 269 1.37 -13.86 10.78
N GLU A 270 1.01 -15.02 11.26
CA GLU A 270 0.36 -16.06 10.46
C GLU A 270 -1.15 -15.99 10.62
N HIS A 271 -1.89 -16.30 9.56
CA HIS A 271 -3.34 -16.48 9.64
C HIS A 271 -3.78 -17.72 8.85
N PRO A 272 -4.91 -18.34 9.20
CA PRO A 272 -5.36 -19.60 8.59
C PRO A 272 -5.95 -19.45 7.17
N GLY A 273 -5.93 -18.23 6.60
CA GLY A 273 -6.44 -17.95 5.26
C GLY A 273 -5.44 -18.19 4.14
N GLY A 274 -5.89 -17.93 2.91
CA GLY A 274 -5.07 -17.95 1.68
C GLY A 274 -4.41 -16.59 1.42
N HIS A 275 -4.28 -16.23 0.14
CA HIS A 275 -3.62 -15.02 -0.34
C HIS A 275 -4.49 -13.77 -0.10
N SER A 276 -4.47 -13.23 1.11
CA SER A 276 -5.26 -12.08 1.50
C SER A 276 -4.63 -11.34 2.68
N ILE A 277 -5.00 -10.07 2.83
CA ILE A 277 -4.62 -9.23 3.97
C ILE A 277 -5.79 -8.33 4.35
N THR A 278 -5.94 -8.02 5.63
CA THR A 278 -7.01 -7.18 6.18
C THR A 278 -6.45 -5.91 6.80
N ALA A 279 -7.28 -4.87 6.94
CA ALA A 279 -6.89 -3.63 7.62
C ALA A 279 -6.41 -3.87 9.07
N ALA A 280 -6.99 -4.85 9.78
CA ALA A 280 -6.56 -5.22 11.12
C ALA A 280 -5.12 -5.79 11.14
N GLN A 281 -4.76 -6.61 10.14
CA GLN A 281 -3.41 -7.15 10.02
C GLN A 281 -2.41 -6.07 9.59
N VAL A 282 -2.81 -5.15 8.73
CA VAL A 282 -1.98 -3.97 8.38
C VAL A 282 -1.77 -3.07 9.59
N ARG A 283 -2.80 -2.88 10.44
CA ARG A 283 -2.66 -2.16 11.70
C ARG A 283 -1.67 -2.86 12.64
N GLN A 284 -1.71 -4.18 12.73
CA GLN A 284 -0.74 -4.96 13.52
C GLN A 284 0.69 -4.77 13.01
N GLN A 285 0.91 -4.79 11.69
CA GLN A 285 2.22 -4.49 11.08
C GLN A 285 2.69 -3.07 11.43
N TYR A 286 1.79 -2.10 11.36
CA TYR A 286 2.12 -0.73 11.74
C TYR A 286 2.49 -0.63 13.23
N ASP A 287 1.74 -1.27 14.12
CA ASP A 287 2.01 -1.25 15.57
C ASP A 287 3.37 -1.88 15.92
N ASP A 288 3.82 -2.93 15.19
CA ASP A 288 5.17 -3.48 15.32
C ASP A 288 6.27 -2.48 14.90
N LEU A 289 5.98 -1.63 13.92
CA LEU A 289 6.98 -0.78 13.27
C LEU A 289 6.88 0.71 13.62
N LYS A 290 5.82 1.14 14.31
CA LYS A 290 5.57 2.57 14.58
C LYS A 290 6.71 3.27 15.31
N ALA A 291 7.43 2.58 16.20
CA ALA A 291 8.60 3.14 16.86
C ALA A 291 9.74 3.48 15.90
N SER A 292 9.77 2.89 14.70
CA SER A 292 10.76 3.19 13.64
C SER A 292 10.35 4.37 12.76
N VAL A 293 9.05 4.76 12.78
CA VAL A 293 8.47 5.86 11.98
C VAL A 293 8.30 7.14 12.82
N SER A 294 8.35 6.99 14.14
CA SER A 294 8.28 8.11 15.09
C SER A 294 9.69 8.52 15.53
N PRO A 295 9.91 9.78 15.90
CA PRO A 295 11.20 10.27 16.36
C PRO A 295 11.64 9.66 17.69
#